data_a6457f81142fb3d4769a17b5eef1f537
#
_entry.id   a6457f81142fb3d4769a17b5eef1f537
#
_cell.length_a   1.000
_cell.length_b   1.000
_cell.length_c   1.000
_cell.angle_alpha   90.00
_cell.angle_beta   90.00
_cell.angle_gamma   90.00
#
_symmetry.space_group_name_H-M   'P 1'
#
loop_
_entity.id
_entity.type
_entity.pdbx_description
1 polymer ?
#
loop_
_entity_poly.entity_id
_entity_poly.type
_entity_poly.pdbx_seq_one_letter_code
_entity_poly.pdbx_strand_id
1 'polypeptide(L)'
;MNEREPVRRPGGRAARVGAAVHQAVTDLISERGYGNFTVGEVAARAGVADSSIYRRWGNLENLLGDVALHRLNAQSPMPDTGSLEGDLRTYAAQVAREITGPDGLAVVRLAVALSSNGQGLQAGEHVLVERTRQLQSMLDRAHDRGEPALDALDVLDHILAPMYIRVLFGLVPLTPDYIDGLVDRLFWPRPE
;
A
#
# COMPACT_ATOMS: atom_id res chain seq x y z
N MET A 1 -44.31 26.96 -4.37
CA MET A 1 -44.16 25.66 -3.69
C MET A 1 -43.10 24.92 -4.49
N ASN A 2 -41.84 24.99 -4.02
CA ASN A 2 -40.68 24.48 -4.77
C ASN A 2 -40.23 23.19 -4.10
N GLU A 3 -40.65 22.05 -4.67
CA GLU A 3 -40.21 20.73 -4.25
C GLU A 3 -38.73 20.55 -4.63
N ARG A 4 -37.85 20.55 -3.63
CA ARG A 4 -36.46 20.19 -3.82
C ARG A 4 -36.39 18.65 -3.96
N GLU A 5 -36.14 18.16 -5.18
CA GLU A 5 -35.76 16.77 -5.41
C GLU A 5 -34.56 16.40 -4.55
N PRO A 6 -34.57 15.21 -3.90
CA PRO A 6 -33.43 14.75 -3.12
C PRO A 6 -32.27 14.42 -4.04
N VAL A 7 -31.19 15.17 -3.97
CA VAL A 7 -29.93 14.87 -4.64
C VAL A 7 -29.45 13.49 -4.17
N ARG A 8 -29.63 12.46 -4.98
CA ARG A 8 -29.07 11.13 -4.82
C ARG A 8 -27.55 11.27 -4.85
N ARG A 9 -26.88 11.19 -3.69
CA ARG A 9 -25.41 11.10 -3.58
C ARG A 9 -24.96 9.79 -4.24
N PRO A 10 -24.24 9.82 -5.40
CA PRO A 10 -23.70 8.61 -6.00
C PRO A 10 -22.55 8.13 -5.10
N GLY A 11 -22.63 6.91 -4.57
CA GLY A 11 -21.54 6.28 -3.84
C GLY A 11 -21.89 5.48 -2.59
N GLY A 12 -22.97 5.76 -1.90
CA GLY A 12 -23.25 5.16 -0.57
C GLY A 12 -23.37 3.63 -0.57
N ARG A 13 -23.98 3.01 -1.58
CA ARG A 13 -24.15 1.55 -1.65
C ARG A 13 -22.89 0.86 -2.18
N ALA A 14 -22.27 1.39 -3.22
CA ALA A 14 -21.05 0.85 -3.79
C ALA A 14 -19.88 0.96 -2.82
N ALA A 15 -19.77 2.07 -2.06
CA ALA A 15 -18.76 2.23 -1.02
C ALA A 15 -18.97 1.25 0.15
N ARG A 16 -20.21 1.05 0.60
CA ARG A 16 -20.50 0.08 1.66
C ARG A 16 -20.19 -1.36 1.24
N VAL A 17 -20.53 -1.74 0.01
CA VAL A 17 -20.17 -3.06 -0.55
C VAL A 17 -18.65 -3.22 -0.61
N GLY A 18 -17.92 -2.20 -1.08
CA GLY A 18 -16.45 -2.22 -1.10
C GLY A 18 -15.87 -2.43 0.30
N ALA A 19 -16.31 -1.66 1.28
CA ALA A 19 -15.84 -1.78 2.67
C ALA A 19 -16.14 -3.17 3.27
N ALA A 20 -17.33 -3.73 3.02
CA ALA A 20 -17.69 -5.07 3.50
C ALA A 20 -16.81 -6.17 2.87
N VAL A 21 -16.51 -6.06 1.56
CA VAL A 21 -15.62 -6.98 0.85
C VAL A 21 -14.18 -6.86 1.38
N HIS A 22 -13.66 -5.65 1.56
CA HIS A 22 -12.31 -5.41 2.13
C HIS A 22 -12.20 -5.99 3.54
N GLN A 23 -13.23 -5.83 4.39
CA GLN A 23 -13.23 -6.40 5.73
C GLN A 23 -13.24 -7.93 5.67
N ALA A 24 -14.09 -8.53 4.82
CA ALA A 24 -14.14 -9.98 4.65
C ALA A 24 -12.80 -10.57 4.19
N VAL A 25 -12.11 -9.91 3.27
CA VAL A 25 -10.76 -10.31 2.83
C VAL A 25 -9.76 -10.22 4.00
N THR A 26 -9.79 -9.12 4.75
CA THR A 26 -8.89 -8.92 5.91
C THR A 26 -9.08 -10.02 6.95
N ASP A 27 -10.33 -10.37 7.27
CA ASP A 27 -10.65 -11.43 8.23
C ASP A 27 -10.17 -12.80 7.74
N LEU A 28 -10.40 -13.12 6.45
CA LEU A 28 -9.95 -14.37 5.85
C LEU A 28 -8.42 -14.49 5.81
N ILE A 29 -7.71 -13.40 5.51
CA ILE A 29 -6.25 -13.34 5.58
C ILE A 29 -5.77 -13.64 6.99
N SER A 30 -6.38 -13.01 7.99
CA SER A 30 -6.01 -13.22 9.40
C SER A 30 -6.26 -14.65 9.89
N GLU A 31 -7.34 -15.28 9.41
CA GLU A 31 -7.74 -16.64 9.82
C GLU A 31 -6.94 -17.74 9.10
N ARG A 32 -6.62 -17.54 7.80
CA ARG A 32 -6.13 -18.61 6.93
C ARG A 32 -4.85 -18.28 6.18
N GLY A 33 -4.37 -17.06 6.27
CA GLY A 33 -3.26 -16.55 5.46
C GLY A 33 -3.70 -16.14 4.04
N TYR A 34 -2.75 -15.56 3.31
CA TYR A 34 -2.99 -15.08 1.94
C TYR A 34 -3.21 -16.24 0.96
N GLY A 35 -4.20 -16.10 0.07
CA GLY A 35 -4.46 -17.02 -1.03
C GLY A 35 -5.14 -18.34 -0.64
N ASN A 36 -5.45 -18.57 0.63
CA ASN A 36 -6.09 -19.79 1.11
C ASN A 36 -7.61 -19.67 1.20
N PHE A 37 -8.21 -18.88 0.34
CA PHE A 37 -9.66 -18.69 0.22
C PHE A 37 -10.05 -18.28 -1.20
N THR A 38 -11.32 -18.39 -1.52
CA THR A 38 -11.90 -18.14 -2.84
C THR A 38 -12.74 -16.86 -2.86
N VAL A 39 -13.04 -16.35 -4.07
CA VAL A 39 -13.98 -15.22 -4.25
C VAL A 39 -15.35 -15.54 -3.64
N GLY A 40 -15.82 -16.80 -3.78
CA GLY A 40 -17.09 -17.23 -3.20
C GLY A 40 -17.13 -17.14 -1.67
N GLU A 41 -16.03 -17.49 -0.98
CA GLU A 41 -15.95 -17.37 0.48
C GLU A 41 -15.89 -15.89 0.92
N VAL A 42 -15.20 -15.03 0.15
CA VAL A 42 -15.22 -13.59 0.39
C VAL A 42 -16.64 -13.03 0.22
N ALA A 43 -17.33 -13.41 -0.87
CA ALA A 43 -18.69 -12.97 -1.16
C ALA A 43 -19.68 -13.39 -0.08
N ALA A 44 -19.61 -14.67 0.35
CA ALA A 44 -20.44 -15.22 1.42
C ALA A 44 -20.22 -14.45 2.74
N ARG A 45 -18.96 -14.18 3.11
CA ARG A 45 -18.63 -13.43 4.33
C ARG A 45 -19.04 -11.96 4.26
N ALA A 46 -18.88 -11.33 3.10
CA ALA A 46 -19.27 -9.93 2.87
C ALA A 46 -20.79 -9.73 2.69
N GLY A 47 -21.57 -10.82 2.56
CA GLY A 47 -23.01 -10.74 2.28
C GLY A 47 -23.33 -10.16 0.91
N VAL A 48 -22.50 -10.44 -0.11
CA VAL A 48 -22.69 -9.96 -1.48
C VAL A 48 -22.69 -11.12 -2.47
N ALA A 49 -23.20 -10.89 -3.68
CA ALA A 49 -23.11 -11.89 -4.74
C ALA A 49 -21.70 -11.91 -5.34
N ASP A 50 -21.19 -13.10 -5.68
CA ASP A 50 -19.89 -13.31 -6.35
C ASP A 50 -19.73 -12.43 -7.59
N SER A 51 -20.81 -12.32 -8.39
CA SER A 51 -20.85 -11.48 -9.59
C SER A 51 -20.57 -10.00 -9.32
N SER A 52 -20.82 -9.52 -8.11
CA SER A 52 -20.52 -8.15 -7.69
C SER A 52 -19.01 -7.96 -7.51
N ILE A 53 -18.32 -8.99 -7.00
CA ILE A 53 -16.86 -8.99 -6.84
C ILE A 53 -16.21 -9.10 -8.21
N TYR A 54 -16.59 -10.08 -9.03
CA TYR A 54 -16.04 -10.25 -10.38
C TYR A 54 -16.22 -9.01 -11.25
N ARG A 55 -17.37 -8.35 -11.19
CA ARG A 55 -17.63 -7.12 -11.97
C ARG A 55 -16.71 -5.98 -11.55
N ARG A 56 -16.29 -5.89 -10.30
CA ARG A 56 -15.49 -4.76 -9.79
C ARG A 56 -14.00 -5.02 -9.85
N TRP A 57 -13.56 -6.22 -9.52
CA TRP A 57 -12.14 -6.57 -9.42
C TRP A 57 -11.67 -7.58 -10.46
N GLY A 58 -12.56 -8.30 -11.12
CA GLY A 58 -12.23 -9.27 -12.16
C GLY A 58 -11.81 -10.63 -11.62
N ASN A 59 -10.87 -10.67 -10.68
CA ASN A 59 -10.34 -11.90 -10.06
C ASN A 59 -9.97 -11.66 -8.58
N LEU A 60 -9.55 -12.73 -7.90
CA LEU A 60 -9.13 -12.68 -6.50
C LEU A 60 -7.85 -11.86 -6.33
N GLU A 61 -6.90 -11.99 -7.24
CA GLU A 61 -5.59 -11.33 -7.20
C GLU A 61 -5.76 -9.80 -7.23
N ASN A 62 -6.58 -9.29 -8.13
CA ASN A 62 -6.90 -7.86 -8.21
C ASN A 62 -7.61 -7.36 -6.95
N LEU A 63 -8.51 -8.16 -6.38
CA LEU A 63 -9.17 -7.83 -5.12
C LEU A 63 -8.15 -7.76 -3.97
N LEU A 64 -7.24 -8.74 -3.87
CA LEU A 64 -6.18 -8.74 -2.87
C LEU A 64 -5.25 -7.53 -3.02
N GLY A 65 -4.91 -7.16 -4.26
CA GLY A 65 -4.15 -5.94 -4.57
C GLY A 65 -4.85 -4.66 -4.10
N ASP A 66 -6.16 -4.53 -4.40
CA ASP A 66 -6.96 -3.36 -3.97
C ASP A 66 -7.06 -3.26 -2.44
N VAL A 67 -7.24 -4.40 -1.75
CA VAL A 67 -7.24 -4.45 -0.27
C VAL A 67 -5.88 -4.07 0.29
N ALA A 68 -4.79 -4.59 -0.28
CA ALA A 68 -3.43 -4.28 0.14
C ALA A 68 -3.14 -2.78 -0.02
N LEU A 69 -3.47 -2.19 -1.17
CA LEU A 69 -3.30 -0.76 -1.42
C LEU A 69 -4.15 0.10 -0.46
N HIS A 70 -5.38 -0.31 -0.22
CA HIS A 70 -6.27 0.39 0.72
C HIS A 70 -5.69 0.40 2.14
N ARG A 71 -5.16 -0.73 2.61
CA ARG A 71 -4.50 -0.84 3.92
C ARG A 71 -3.24 0.03 3.97
N LEU A 72 -2.38 -0.05 2.96
CA LEU A 72 -1.17 0.77 2.85
C LEU A 72 -1.50 2.26 2.96
N ASN A 73 -2.50 2.73 2.23
CA ASN A 73 -2.92 4.13 2.27
C ASN A 73 -3.49 4.55 3.63
N ALA A 74 -4.17 3.65 4.33
CA ALA A 74 -4.73 3.93 5.65
C ALA A 74 -3.68 3.92 6.77
N GLN A 75 -2.69 3.02 6.69
CA GLN A 75 -1.68 2.81 7.73
C GLN A 75 -0.42 3.64 7.53
N SER A 76 -0.09 3.95 6.27
CA SER A 76 1.07 4.76 5.89
C SER A 76 0.67 5.89 4.93
N PRO A 77 -0.11 6.89 5.39
CA PRO A 77 -0.43 8.05 4.58
C PRO A 77 0.86 8.79 4.22
N MET A 78 0.86 9.46 3.05
CA MET A 78 2.01 10.27 2.65
C MET A 78 2.17 11.46 3.60
N PRO A 79 3.34 11.61 4.24
CA PRO A 79 3.58 12.71 5.17
C PRO A 79 3.58 14.08 4.49
N ASP A 80 3.38 15.11 5.29
CA ASP A 80 3.56 16.52 4.92
C ASP A 80 4.02 17.29 6.17
N THR A 81 5.31 17.13 6.51
CA THR A 81 5.92 17.68 7.72
C THR A 81 6.48 19.09 7.50
N GLY A 82 6.50 19.54 6.24
CA GLY A 82 7.08 20.81 5.83
C GLY A 82 8.53 20.73 5.39
N SER A 83 9.18 19.56 5.42
CA SER A 83 10.52 19.33 4.88
C SER A 83 10.66 17.94 4.25
N LEU A 84 11.49 17.84 3.20
CA LEU A 84 11.80 16.58 2.53
C LEU A 84 12.37 15.53 3.50
N GLU A 85 13.32 15.94 4.33
CA GLU A 85 13.93 15.06 5.31
C GLU A 85 12.90 14.55 6.34
N GLY A 86 12.07 15.44 6.87
CA GLY A 86 10.98 15.09 7.79
C GLY A 86 9.96 14.15 7.17
N ASP A 87 9.59 14.40 5.92
CA ASP A 87 8.66 13.56 5.16
C ASP A 87 9.25 12.16 4.95
N LEU A 88 10.52 12.04 4.52
CA LEU A 88 11.19 10.77 4.28
C LEU A 88 11.38 9.96 5.58
N ARG A 89 11.83 10.60 6.68
CA ARG A 89 11.96 9.92 7.98
C ARG A 89 10.62 9.42 8.50
N THR A 90 9.59 10.25 8.43
CA THR A 90 8.24 9.87 8.84
C THR A 90 7.70 8.72 7.99
N TYR A 91 7.86 8.79 6.67
CA TYR A 91 7.43 7.75 5.74
C TYR A 91 8.16 6.43 5.99
N ALA A 92 9.50 6.45 6.08
CA ALA A 92 10.29 5.26 6.36
C ALA A 92 9.93 4.59 7.70
N ALA A 93 9.71 5.40 8.76
CA ALA A 93 9.27 4.88 10.05
C ALA A 93 7.86 4.28 10.01
N GLN A 94 6.93 4.85 9.22
CA GLN A 94 5.60 4.28 9.00
C GLN A 94 5.70 2.92 8.29
N VAL A 95 6.44 2.85 7.17
CA VAL A 95 6.66 1.61 6.43
C VAL A 95 7.33 0.55 7.29
N ALA A 96 8.33 0.91 8.11
CA ALA A 96 9.00 -0.02 9.03
C ALA A 96 8.00 -0.66 10.01
N ARG A 97 7.14 0.14 10.63
CA ARG A 97 6.11 -0.37 11.55
C ARG A 97 5.14 -1.30 10.84
N GLU A 98 4.77 -0.96 9.62
CA GLU A 98 3.84 -1.76 8.83
C GLU A 98 4.44 -3.11 8.46
N ILE A 99 5.63 -3.14 7.86
CA ILE A 99 6.24 -4.39 7.37
C ILE A 99 6.75 -5.30 8.49
N THR A 100 7.00 -4.78 9.69
CA THR A 100 7.33 -5.57 10.88
C THR A 100 6.10 -5.98 11.70
N GLY A 101 4.93 -5.44 11.37
CA GLY A 101 3.67 -5.82 12.00
C GLY A 101 3.21 -7.24 11.64
N PRO A 102 2.19 -7.77 12.34
CA PRO A 102 1.74 -9.16 12.19
C PRO A 102 1.39 -9.54 10.74
N ASP A 103 0.86 -8.61 9.98
CA ASP A 103 0.41 -8.83 8.59
C ASP A 103 1.39 -8.29 7.53
N GLY A 104 2.42 -7.54 7.93
CA GLY A 104 3.29 -6.81 7.02
C GLY A 104 4.06 -7.71 6.06
N LEU A 105 4.66 -8.78 6.58
CA LEU A 105 5.32 -9.81 5.78
C LEU A 105 4.37 -10.49 4.80
N ALA A 106 3.11 -10.64 5.15
CA ALA A 106 2.12 -11.29 4.30
C ALA A 106 1.83 -10.44 3.05
N VAL A 107 1.73 -9.12 3.17
CA VAL A 107 1.55 -8.20 2.03
C VAL A 107 2.76 -8.25 1.09
N VAL A 108 3.97 -8.24 1.65
CA VAL A 108 5.20 -8.30 0.84
C VAL A 108 5.34 -9.66 0.15
N ARG A 109 5.07 -10.76 0.86
CA ARG A 109 5.07 -12.12 0.27
C ARG A 109 4.01 -12.26 -0.81
N LEU A 110 2.83 -11.68 -0.62
CA LEU A 110 1.79 -11.64 -1.65
C LEU A 110 2.29 -10.91 -2.90
N ALA A 111 2.85 -9.72 -2.76
CA ALA A 111 3.40 -8.97 -3.89
C ALA A 111 4.43 -9.80 -4.67
N VAL A 112 5.34 -10.50 -3.98
CA VAL A 112 6.33 -11.40 -4.59
C VAL A 112 5.65 -12.61 -5.24
N ALA A 113 4.69 -13.26 -4.57
CA ALA A 113 3.98 -14.42 -5.12
C ALA A 113 3.13 -14.06 -6.35
N LEU A 114 2.48 -12.90 -6.33
CA LEU A 114 1.72 -12.38 -7.47
C LEU A 114 2.65 -12.05 -8.66
N SER A 115 3.86 -11.58 -8.40
CA SER A 115 4.86 -11.30 -9.45
C SER A 115 5.32 -12.57 -10.19
N SER A 116 5.10 -13.76 -9.64
CA SER A 116 5.45 -15.03 -10.24
C SER A 116 4.41 -15.57 -11.23
N ASN A 117 3.20 -15.03 -11.24
CA ASN A 117 2.08 -15.47 -12.09
C ASN A 117 1.63 -14.30 -13.00
N GLY A 118 1.53 -14.53 -14.30
CA GLY A 118 1.26 -13.47 -15.29
C GLY A 118 0.01 -12.58 -15.03
N GLN A 119 -1.00 -13.08 -14.29
CA GLN A 119 -2.16 -12.30 -13.87
C GLN A 119 -1.91 -11.52 -12.56
N GLY A 120 -1.06 -12.05 -11.69
CA GLY A 120 -0.66 -11.39 -10.47
C GLY A 120 0.32 -10.24 -10.67
N LEU A 121 1.11 -10.27 -11.75
CA LEU A 121 1.96 -9.17 -12.17
C LEU A 121 1.15 -7.87 -12.33
N GLN A 122 -0.01 -7.91 -12.99
CA GLN A 122 -0.84 -6.72 -13.21
C GLN A 122 -1.41 -6.14 -11.89
N ALA A 123 -1.83 -6.99 -10.95
CA ALA A 123 -2.35 -6.53 -9.66
C ALA A 123 -1.26 -5.95 -8.77
N GLY A 124 -0.10 -6.61 -8.70
CA GLY A 124 1.08 -6.13 -7.98
C GLY A 124 1.64 -4.84 -8.58
N GLU A 125 1.69 -4.77 -9.92
CA GLU A 125 2.10 -3.59 -10.67
C GLU A 125 1.19 -2.39 -10.38
N HIS A 126 -0.12 -2.58 -10.35
CA HIS A 126 -1.06 -1.51 -10.03
C HIS A 126 -0.85 -0.93 -8.62
N VAL A 127 -0.65 -1.78 -7.62
CA VAL A 127 -0.36 -1.35 -6.24
C VAL A 127 0.96 -0.57 -6.18
N LEU A 128 2.00 -1.09 -6.83
CA LEU A 128 3.32 -0.47 -6.84
C LEU A 128 3.30 0.88 -7.59
N VAL A 129 2.68 0.92 -8.77
CA VAL A 129 2.54 2.16 -9.57
C VAL A 129 1.79 3.24 -8.80
N GLU A 130 0.66 2.91 -8.17
CA GLU A 130 -0.11 3.89 -7.41
C GLU A 130 0.68 4.40 -6.19
N ARG A 131 1.39 3.51 -5.49
CA ARG A 131 2.21 3.90 -4.34
C ARG A 131 3.41 4.75 -4.75
N THR A 132 4.07 4.40 -5.86
CA THR A 132 5.15 5.19 -6.44
C THR A 132 4.66 6.58 -6.86
N ARG A 133 3.48 6.68 -7.46
CA ARG A 133 2.87 7.96 -7.82
C ARG A 133 2.58 8.84 -6.61
N GLN A 134 2.08 8.27 -5.51
CA GLN A 134 1.83 9.01 -4.27
C GLN A 134 3.15 9.49 -3.65
N LEU A 135 4.17 8.62 -3.64
CA LEU A 135 5.51 8.98 -3.18
C LEU A 135 6.08 10.12 -4.02
N GLN A 136 6.01 10.04 -5.36
CA GLN A 136 6.47 11.11 -6.24
C GLN A 136 5.75 12.43 -5.96
N SER A 137 4.44 12.42 -5.72
CA SER A 137 3.70 13.63 -5.35
C SER A 137 4.18 14.26 -4.03
N MET A 138 4.67 13.46 -3.08
CA MET A 138 5.29 13.97 -1.85
C MET A 138 6.63 14.64 -2.16
N LEU A 139 7.45 14.02 -3.00
CA LEU A 139 8.75 14.55 -3.41
C LEU A 139 8.60 15.83 -4.25
N ASP A 140 7.62 15.88 -5.14
CA ASP A 140 7.32 17.07 -5.96
C ASP A 140 6.92 18.26 -5.07
N ARG A 141 6.11 18.05 -4.03
CA ARG A 141 5.80 19.12 -3.06
C ARG A 141 7.04 19.67 -2.35
N ALA A 142 7.99 18.80 -2.02
CA ALA A 142 9.26 19.22 -1.43
C ALA A 142 10.07 20.05 -2.42
N HIS A 143 10.15 19.60 -3.68
CA HIS A 143 10.82 20.36 -4.75
C HIS A 143 10.18 21.73 -4.98
N ASP A 144 8.85 21.83 -4.97
CA ASP A 144 8.11 23.10 -5.09
C ASP A 144 8.43 24.07 -3.94
N ARG A 145 8.84 23.56 -2.77
CA ARG A 145 9.35 24.36 -1.64
C ARG A 145 10.81 24.80 -1.81
N GLY A 146 11.49 24.40 -2.90
CA GLY A 146 12.90 24.71 -3.17
C GLY A 146 13.90 23.70 -2.60
N GLU A 147 13.44 22.53 -2.15
CA GLU A 147 14.30 21.46 -1.65
C GLU A 147 14.86 20.61 -2.82
N PRO A 148 15.86 19.74 -2.59
CA PRO A 148 16.44 18.91 -3.64
C PRO A 148 15.40 18.05 -4.35
N ALA A 149 15.47 17.95 -5.68
CA ALA A 149 14.64 17.04 -6.45
C ALA A 149 15.12 15.60 -6.23
N LEU A 150 14.19 14.71 -5.87
CA LEU A 150 14.39 13.27 -5.78
C LEU A 150 13.35 12.55 -6.64
N ASP A 151 13.74 11.39 -7.16
CA ASP A 151 12.84 10.45 -7.81
C ASP A 151 12.33 9.41 -6.82
N ALA A 152 11.10 8.95 -7.01
CA ALA A 152 10.52 7.89 -6.17
C ALA A 152 11.34 6.59 -6.24
N LEU A 153 12.05 6.34 -7.34
CA LEU A 153 12.97 5.19 -7.46
C LEU A 153 14.20 5.34 -6.55
N ASP A 154 14.70 6.56 -6.34
CA ASP A 154 15.79 6.78 -5.37
C ASP A 154 15.36 6.37 -3.96
N VAL A 155 14.13 6.71 -3.57
CA VAL A 155 13.57 6.30 -2.27
C VAL A 155 13.35 4.79 -2.21
N LEU A 156 12.86 4.17 -3.31
CA LEU A 156 12.70 2.73 -3.40
C LEU A 156 14.04 2.03 -3.21
N ASP A 157 15.07 2.42 -3.96
CA ASP A 157 16.36 1.73 -4.00
C ASP A 157 17.17 1.93 -2.70
N HIS A 158 17.12 3.12 -2.11
CA HIS A 158 17.99 3.46 -0.99
C HIS A 158 17.32 3.30 0.39
N ILE A 159 16.00 3.36 0.46
CA ILE A 159 15.25 3.25 1.73
C ILE A 159 14.41 1.98 1.76
N LEU A 160 13.46 1.82 0.81
CA LEU A 160 12.45 0.78 0.92
C LEU A 160 13.01 -0.62 0.64
N ALA A 161 13.78 -0.80 -0.43
CA ALA A 161 14.32 -2.10 -0.80
C ALA A 161 15.21 -2.71 0.30
N PRO A 162 16.15 -1.99 0.92
CA PRO A 162 16.91 -2.49 2.06
C PRO A 162 16.04 -2.91 3.24
N MET A 163 14.96 -2.16 3.53
CA MET A 163 14.04 -2.49 4.62
C MET A 163 13.25 -3.78 4.31
N TYR A 164 12.69 -3.90 3.11
CA TYR A 164 11.95 -5.09 2.69
C TYR A 164 12.84 -6.34 2.68
N ILE A 165 14.07 -6.26 2.17
CA ILE A 165 15.02 -7.37 2.14
C ILE A 165 15.32 -7.85 3.56
N ARG A 166 15.56 -6.93 4.50
CA ARG A 166 15.84 -7.30 5.90
C ARG A 166 14.68 -8.04 6.55
N VAL A 167 13.46 -7.59 6.33
CA VAL A 167 12.27 -8.22 6.90
C VAL A 167 11.97 -9.56 6.24
N LEU A 168 12.08 -9.66 4.91
CA LEU A 168 11.84 -10.90 4.16
C LEU A 168 12.78 -12.03 4.56
N PHE A 169 14.05 -11.72 4.80
CA PHE A 169 15.09 -12.70 5.11
C PHE A 169 15.42 -12.80 6.61
N GLY A 170 14.66 -12.12 7.48
CA GLY A 170 14.87 -12.18 8.92
C GLY A 170 16.23 -11.66 9.36
N LEU A 171 16.79 -10.69 8.63
CA LEU A 171 18.05 -10.05 8.97
C LEU A 171 17.89 -9.12 10.19
N VAL A 172 18.93 -8.35 10.52
CA VAL A 172 18.94 -7.44 11.68
C VAL A 172 17.67 -6.59 11.75
N PRO A 173 17.10 -6.33 12.96
CA PRO A 173 15.90 -5.52 13.15
C PRO A 173 15.99 -4.14 12.49
N LEU A 174 14.86 -3.62 12.05
CA LEU A 174 14.73 -2.24 11.58
C LEU A 174 14.69 -1.30 12.79
N THR A 175 15.87 -0.93 13.31
CA THR A 175 15.97 0.05 14.38
C THR A 175 15.77 1.47 13.85
N PRO A 176 15.32 2.44 14.69
CA PRO A 176 15.24 3.84 14.28
C PRO A 176 16.56 4.36 13.69
N ASP A 177 17.69 4.11 14.33
CA ASP A 177 19.02 4.53 13.85
C ASP A 177 19.37 3.95 12.48
N TYR A 178 18.95 2.70 12.21
CA TYR A 178 19.16 2.09 10.90
C TYR A 178 18.31 2.79 9.83
N ILE A 179 17.05 3.08 10.14
CA ILE A 179 16.10 3.76 9.23
C ILE A 179 16.60 5.18 8.94
N ASP A 180 16.97 5.92 9.97
CA ASP A 180 17.55 7.26 9.85
C ASP A 180 18.81 7.26 8.98
N GLY A 181 19.70 6.29 9.18
CA GLY A 181 20.88 6.12 8.35
C GLY A 181 20.61 5.76 6.88
N LEU A 182 19.45 5.18 6.56
CA LEU A 182 19.02 5.00 5.16
C LEU A 182 18.61 6.34 4.54
N VAL A 183 17.86 7.16 5.27
CA VAL A 183 17.44 8.49 4.83
C VAL A 183 18.64 9.41 4.64
N ASP A 184 19.59 9.44 5.61
CA ASP A 184 20.79 10.26 5.55
C ASP A 184 21.58 10.04 4.27
N ARG A 185 21.65 8.80 3.77
CA ARG A 185 22.38 8.46 2.53
C ARG A 185 21.82 9.12 1.27
N LEU A 186 20.57 9.52 1.26
CA LEU A 186 20.01 10.27 0.14
C LEU A 186 20.50 11.72 0.08
N PHE A 187 20.85 12.29 1.24
CA PHE A 187 21.32 13.67 1.35
C PHE A 187 22.86 13.77 1.33
N TRP A 188 23.56 12.67 1.56
CA TRP A 188 25.02 12.66 1.58
C TRP A 188 25.58 12.42 0.19
N PRO A 189 26.34 13.35 -0.39
CA PRO A 189 27.03 13.08 -1.65
C PRO A 189 27.95 11.88 -1.44
N ARG A 190 27.79 10.85 -2.31
CA ARG A 190 28.77 9.76 -2.34
C ARG A 190 30.13 10.37 -2.66
N PRO A 191 31.20 10.07 -1.91
CA PRO A 191 32.53 10.36 -2.40
C PRO A 191 32.73 9.59 -3.71
N GLU A 192 33.18 10.30 -4.76
CA GLU A 192 33.57 9.71 -6.04
C GLU A 192 34.71 8.69 -5.86
#